data_3be863eb8aac36a3d9a3b1b7fdc6773f
#
_entry.id   3be863eb8aac36a3d9a3b1b7fdc6773f
#
_cell.length_a   1.000
_cell.length_b   1.000
_cell.length_c   1.000
_cell.angle_alpha   90.00
_cell.angle_beta   90.00
_cell.angle_gamma   90.00
#
_symmetry.space_group_name_H-M   'P 1'
#
loop_
_entity.id
_entity.type
_entity.pdbx_description
1 polymer ?
#
loop_
_entity_poly.entity_id
_entity_poly.type
_entity_poly.pdbx_seq_one_letter_code
_entity_poly.pdbx_strand_id
1 'polypeptide(L)'
;GRNTTVERLEFTGCRVPDRNGAGIRQEGPGLTVRDCVFHHNQDGILTGAHPESDIVIEGCEFGHNGAGDGLSHNVYIGRVRRLTFRGNWSHHAGIGHTLKSRAETNVIIANRFMDEADGTSSYLVDLPNGGRAFLLGNILQHGPRAENGTAVSYAQEGAVNPVQALYVVNNTFISDR
;
A
#
# COMPACT_ATOMS: atom_id res chain seq x y z
N GLY A 1 1.80 17.78 8.73
CA GLY A 1 0.78 18.74 8.28
C GLY A 1 -0.63 18.20 8.51
N ARG A 2 -1.64 19.03 8.30
CA ARG A 2 -3.05 18.65 8.31
C ARG A 2 -3.64 18.92 6.94
N ASN A 3 -4.46 18.01 6.42
CA ASN A 3 -5.16 18.17 5.12
C ASN A 3 -4.18 18.57 4.00
N THR A 4 -3.08 17.81 3.90
CA THR A 4 -2.02 18.08 2.94
C THR A 4 -2.39 17.49 1.58
N THR A 5 -2.18 18.24 0.51
CA THR A 5 -2.30 17.76 -0.87
C THR A 5 -0.92 17.80 -1.53
N VAL A 6 -0.58 16.70 -2.22
CA VAL A 6 0.68 16.52 -2.95
C VAL A 6 0.34 16.02 -4.35
N GLU A 7 0.78 16.73 -5.39
CA GLU A 7 0.41 16.40 -6.77
C GLU A 7 1.60 16.56 -7.72
N ARG A 8 1.72 15.63 -8.67
CA ARG A 8 2.67 15.67 -9.80
C ARG A 8 4.13 15.87 -9.38
N LEU A 9 4.55 15.07 -8.38
CA LEU A 9 5.92 15.06 -7.87
C LEU A 9 6.51 13.66 -7.97
N GLU A 10 7.83 13.61 -8.01
CA GLU A 10 8.61 12.38 -7.95
C GLU A 10 9.42 12.35 -6.66
N PHE A 11 9.43 11.21 -5.98
CA PHE A 11 10.14 10.96 -4.74
C PHE A 11 11.06 9.75 -4.90
N THR A 12 12.37 9.95 -4.76
CA THR A 12 13.34 8.89 -4.92
C THR A 12 14.49 9.00 -3.93
N GLY A 13 15.08 7.86 -3.56
CA GLY A 13 16.30 7.79 -2.76
C GLY A 13 16.16 8.15 -1.28
N CYS A 14 14.93 8.21 -0.75
CA CYS A 14 14.70 8.52 0.66
C CYS A 14 15.14 7.36 1.55
N ARG A 15 16.26 7.54 2.24
CA ARG A 15 16.90 6.51 3.08
C ARG A 15 17.40 7.10 4.38
N VAL A 16 17.22 6.35 5.47
CA VAL A 16 17.77 6.66 6.81
C VAL A 16 18.31 5.38 7.45
N PRO A 17 19.22 5.47 8.44
CA PRO A 17 19.78 4.30 9.12
C PRO A 17 18.73 3.35 9.70
N ASP A 18 17.61 3.88 10.22
CA ASP A 18 16.53 3.11 10.84
C ASP A 18 15.62 2.39 9.82
N ARG A 19 15.93 2.47 8.51
CA ARG A 19 15.21 1.84 7.41
C ARG A 19 13.73 2.25 7.25
N ASN A 20 13.39 3.44 7.69
CA ASN A 20 12.04 4.02 7.57
C ASN A 20 12.02 5.35 6.80
N GLY A 21 13.00 5.54 5.92
CA GLY A 21 13.05 6.68 5.00
C GLY A 21 11.94 6.59 3.96
N ALA A 22 11.04 7.56 3.96
CA ALA A 22 9.87 7.56 3.10
C ALA A 22 9.84 8.77 2.18
N GLY A 23 9.32 8.60 0.95
CA GLY A 23 9.04 9.72 0.07
C GLY A 23 8.08 10.71 0.72
N ILE A 24 7.02 10.19 1.36
CA ILE A 24 6.15 10.97 2.25
C ILE A 24 6.04 10.24 3.59
N ARG A 25 6.40 10.94 4.68
CA ARG A 25 6.07 10.53 6.04
C ARG A 25 4.98 11.46 6.59
N GLN A 26 3.78 10.92 6.77
CA GLN A 26 2.61 11.66 7.24
C GLN A 26 2.38 11.40 8.73
N GLU A 27 2.47 12.45 9.55
CA GLU A 27 2.27 12.41 11.00
C GLU A 27 1.06 13.25 11.45
N GLY A 28 0.21 13.70 10.55
CA GLY A 28 -1.00 14.45 10.85
C GLY A 28 -2.21 13.92 10.07
N PRO A 29 -3.43 14.34 10.40
CA PRO A 29 -4.63 13.90 9.69
C PRO A 29 -4.79 14.55 8.33
N GLY A 30 -5.37 13.79 7.40
CA GLY A 30 -5.75 14.22 6.06
C GLY A 30 -4.55 14.32 5.10
N LEU A 31 -4.51 13.39 4.14
CA LEU A 31 -3.52 13.37 3.06
C LEU A 31 -4.20 13.04 1.73
N THR A 32 -3.93 13.84 0.72
CA THR A 32 -4.30 13.56 -0.66
C THR A 32 -3.05 13.54 -1.51
N VAL A 33 -2.81 12.46 -2.25
CA VAL A 33 -1.66 12.30 -3.16
C VAL A 33 -2.21 11.95 -4.54
N ARG A 34 -1.83 12.71 -5.57
CA ARG A 34 -2.27 12.51 -6.95
C ARG A 34 -1.13 12.60 -7.95
N ASP A 35 -1.17 11.71 -8.94
CA ASP A 35 -0.28 11.76 -10.11
C ASP A 35 1.21 11.89 -9.72
N CYS A 36 1.62 11.18 -8.67
CA CYS A 36 2.98 11.18 -8.13
C CYS A 36 3.68 9.85 -8.40
N VAL A 37 5.02 9.88 -8.40
CA VAL A 37 5.86 8.70 -8.57
C VAL A 37 6.76 8.53 -7.34
N PHE A 38 6.81 7.30 -6.80
CA PHE A 38 7.61 6.94 -5.63
C PHE A 38 8.46 5.71 -5.95
N HIS A 39 9.77 5.86 -6.01
CA HIS A 39 10.64 4.72 -6.33
C HIS A 39 11.99 4.76 -5.63
N HIS A 40 12.55 3.57 -5.38
CA HIS A 40 13.87 3.40 -4.76
C HIS A 40 14.01 4.07 -3.37
N ASN A 41 12.89 4.26 -2.65
CA ASN A 41 12.87 4.67 -1.26
C ASN A 41 12.89 3.45 -0.33
N GLN A 42 13.03 3.65 0.96
CA GLN A 42 12.76 2.57 1.92
C GLN A 42 11.25 2.34 2.04
N ASP A 43 10.46 3.41 2.16
CA ASP A 43 9.01 3.37 1.97
C ASP A 43 8.59 4.41 0.93
N GLY A 44 7.62 4.12 0.08
CA GLY A 44 7.05 5.15 -0.79
C GLY A 44 6.26 6.16 0.04
N ILE A 45 5.23 5.68 0.73
CA ILE A 45 4.45 6.45 1.71
C ILE A 45 4.39 5.68 3.04
N LEU A 46 4.67 6.38 4.14
CA LEU A 46 4.58 5.87 5.50
C LEU A 46 3.73 6.82 6.35
N THR A 47 2.59 6.36 6.88
CA THR A 47 1.73 7.22 7.70
C THR A 47 1.65 6.74 9.15
N GLY A 48 1.53 7.70 10.07
CA GLY A 48 1.21 7.46 11.46
C GLY A 48 -0.25 7.07 11.69
N ALA A 49 -0.63 6.91 12.95
CA ALA A 49 -1.99 6.57 13.35
C ALA A 49 -2.79 7.82 13.68
N HIS A 50 -3.85 8.08 12.90
CA HIS A 50 -4.81 9.17 13.12
C HIS A 50 -6.22 8.67 12.81
N PRO A 51 -6.96 8.14 13.81
CA PRO A 51 -8.26 7.48 13.59
C PRO A 51 -9.32 8.34 12.90
N GLU A 52 -9.19 9.67 12.97
CA GLU A 52 -10.10 10.60 12.28
C GLU A 52 -9.68 10.94 10.85
N SER A 53 -8.52 10.46 10.40
CA SER A 53 -7.95 10.84 9.10
C SER A 53 -8.59 10.08 7.95
N ASP A 54 -8.82 10.79 6.85
CA ASP A 54 -9.01 10.20 5.53
C ASP A 54 -7.76 10.40 4.69
N ILE A 55 -7.36 9.34 3.98
CA ILE A 55 -6.23 9.34 3.06
C ILE A 55 -6.73 8.98 1.67
N VAL A 56 -6.34 9.76 0.68
CA VAL A 56 -6.67 9.55 -0.74
C VAL A 56 -5.38 9.47 -1.53
N ILE A 57 -5.19 8.38 -2.28
CA ILE A 57 -4.03 8.16 -3.17
C ILE A 57 -4.58 7.74 -4.53
N GLU A 58 -4.34 8.55 -5.55
CA GLU A 58 -4.94 8.38 -6.87
C GLU A 58 -3.94 8.61 -7.99
N GLY A 59 -3.94 7.73 -9.02
CA GLY A 59 -3.14 7.89 -10.22
C GLY A 59 -1.63 7.87 -10.00
N CYS A 60 -1.16 7.27 -8.91
CA CYS A 60 0.25 7.26 -8.54
C CYS A 60 0.94 5.96 -8.96
N GLU A 61 2.27 6.06 -9.12
CA GLU A 61 3.15 4.90 -9.30
C GLU A 61 4.02 4.70 -8.07
N PHE A 62 4.13 3.44 -7.63
CA PHE A 62 4.99 3.01 -6.53
C PHE A 62 5.82 1.82 -7.00
N GLY A 63 7.14 1.98 -7.11
CA GLY A 63 7.99 0.93 -7.61
C GLY A 63 9.34 0.83 -6.92
N HIS A 64 9.82 -0.40 -6.72
CA HIS A 64 11.16 -0.64 -6.18
C HIS A 64 11.44 0.03 -4.82
N ASN A 65 10.40 0.25 -4.01
CA ASN A 65 10.59 0.65 -2.63
C ASN A 65 10.72 -0.61 -1.75
N GLY A 66 11.34 -0.42 -0.59
CA GLY A 66 11.62 -1.49 0.35
C GLY A 66 13.09 -1.51 0.73
N ALA A 67 13.37 -1.79 2.01
CA ALA A 67 14.71 -1.99 2.53
C ALA A 67 15.18 -3.46 2.45
N GLY A 68 14.33 -4.36 1.93
CA GLY A 68 14.61 -5.79 1.85
C GLY A 68 14.48 -6.51 3.19
N ASP A 69 13.78 -5.95 4.15
CA ASP A 69 13.64 -6.45 5.52
C ASP A 69 12.22 -6.96 5.87
N GLY A 70 11.29 -6.85 4.93
CA GLY A 70 9.88 -7.22 5.14
C GLY A 70 9.07 -6.21 5.98
N LEU A 71 9.70 -5.13 6.46
CA LEU A 71 9.08 -4.13 7.32
C LEU A 71 8.80 -2.81 6.59
N SER A 72 9.48 -2.58 5.46
CA SER A 72 9.29 -1.42 4.60
C SER A 72 8.51 -1.80 3.34
N HIS A 73 7.69 -0.89 2.83
CA HIS A 73 6.65 -1.18 1.85
C HIS A 73 6.57 -0.11 0.75
N ASN A 74 5.94 -0.42 -0.39
CA ASN A 74 5.59 0.66 -1.33
C ASN A 74 4.66 1.68 -0.66
N VAL A 75 3.61 1.20 0.02
CA VAL A 75 2.68 2.06 0.77
C VAL A 75 2.33 1.41 2.10
N TYR A 76 2.57 2.12 3.19
CA TYR A 76 2.11 1.75 4.53
C TYR A 76 1.18 2.82 5.07
N ILE A 77 -0.06 2.44 5.34
CA ILE A 77 -1.07 3.29 5.96
C ILE A 77 -1.32 2.79 7.39
N GLY A 78 -1.09 3.66 8.36
CA GLY A 78 -1.36 3.41 9.77
C GLY A 78 -2.87 3.32 10.07
N ARG A 79 -3.23 3.39 11.35
CA ARG A 79 -4.64 3.39 11.75
C ARG A 79 -5.29 4.73 11.41
N VAL A 80 -6.11 4.71 10.38
CA VAL A 80 -6.88 5.87 9.92
C VAL A 80 -8.35 5.47 9.73
N ARG A 81 -9.25 6.44 9.63
CA ARG A 81 -10.67 6.17 9.40
C ARG A 81 -10.89 5.54 8.02
N ARG A 82 -10.27 6.11 6.98
CA ARG A 82 -10.49 5.66 5.60
C ARG A 82 -9.26 5.83 4.72
N LEU A 83 -8.97 4.80 3.93
CA LEU A 83 -8.10 4.86 2.78
C LEU A 83 -8.94 4.74 1.50
N THR A 84 -8.71 5.65 0.55
CA THR A 84 -9.11 5.49 -0.86
C THR A 84 -7.84 5.37 -1.69
N PHE A 85 -7.64 4.21 -2.32
CA PHE A 85 -6.50 3.87 -3.16
C PHE A 85 -7.01 3.50 -4.54
N ARG A 86 -6.87 4.40 -5.53
CA ARG A 86 -7.55 4.27 -6.81
C ARG A 86 -6.67 4.57 -8.01
N GLY A 87 -6.71 3.68 -9.01
CA GLY A 87 -6.03 3.90 -10.29
C GLY A 87 -4.52 3.96 -10.19
N ASN A 88 -3.94 3.35 -9.14
CA ASN A 88 -2.50 3.35 -8.93
C ASN A 88 -1.84 2.11 -9.55
N TRP A 89 -0.55 2.25 -9.82
CA TRP A 89 0.32 1.12 -10.15
C TRP A 89 1.34 0.95 -9.03
N SER A 90 1.24 -0.16 -8.30
CA SER A 90 2.18 -0.51 -7.22
C SER A 90 2.87 -1.82 -7.56
N HIS A 91 4.20 -1.80 -7.68
CA HIS A 91 4.98 -2.92 -8.19
C HIS A 91 6.33 -3.08 -7.50
N HIS A 92 6.95 -4.26 -7.63
CA HIS A 92 8.33 -4.55 -7.20
C HIS A 92 8.66 -4.05 -5.79
N ALA A 93 7.79 -4.28 -4.80
CA ALA A 93 8.14 -4.00 -3.42
C ALA A 93 9.25 -4.95 -2.95
N GLY A 94 10.31 -4.41 -2.37
CA GLY A 94 11.48 -5.20 -1.95
C GLY A 94 11.23 -5.97 -0.65
N ILE A 95 10.75 -7.23 -0.73
CA ILE A 95 10.39 -8.12 0.39
C ILE A 95 9.35 -7.46 1.34
N GLY A 96 8.65 -6.46 0.89
CA GLY A 96 7.56 -5.80 1.61
C GLY A 96 6.24 -6.03 0.90
N HIS A 97 5.24 -5.22 1.22
CA HIS A 97 3.95 -5.29 0.57
C HIS A 97 3.81 -4.15 -0.44
N THR A 98 3.09 -4.41 -1.53
CA THR A 98 2.78 -3.33 -2.48
C THR A 98 1.79 -2.34 -1.87
N LEU A 99 0.87 -2.82 -0.99
CA LEU A 99 0.01 -1.99 -0.15
C LEU A 99 -0.22 -2.67 1.19
N LYS A 100 0.15 -2.00 2.29
CA LYS A 100 -0.25 -2.39 3.66
C LYS A 100 -1.12 -1.29 4.25
N SER A 101 -2.31 -1.64 4.76
CA SER A 101 -3.24 -0.67 5.34
C SER A 101 -3.91 -1.17 6.60
N ARG A 102 -3.86 -0.34 7.64
CA ARG A 102 -4.55 -0.54 8.92
C ARG A 102 -5.82 0.30 9.06
N ALA A 103 -6.29 0.91 7.95
CA ALA A 103 -7.48 1.73 7.93
C ALA A 103 -8.73 0.95 8.35
N GLU A 104 -9.67 1.61 9.04
CA GLU A 104 -10.97 1.00 9.37
C GLU A 104 -11.79 0.71 8.12
N THR A 105 -11.72 1.59 7.12
CA THR A 105 -12.34 1.39 5.81
C THR A 105 -11.31 1.53 4.70
N ASN A 106 -11.19 0.50 3.86
CA ASN A 106 -10.32 0.47 2.71
C ASN A 106 -11.14 0.41 1.42
N VAL A 107 -10.93 1.37 0.51
CA VAL A 107 -11.56 1.42 -0.82
C VAL A 107 -10.44 1.34 -1.86
N ILE A 108 -10.23 0.15 -2.42
CA ILE A 108 -9.11 -0.20 -3.28
C ILE A 108 -9.68 -0.52 -4.66
N ILE A 109 -9.58 0.43 -5.60
CA ILE A 109 -10.33 0.39 -6.86
C ILE A 109 -9.42 0.60 -8.06
N ALA A 110 -9.55 -0.27 -9.07
CA ALA A 110 -8.92 -0.14 -10.38
C ALA A 110 -7.40 0.07 -10.32
N ASN A 111 -6.72 -0.61 -9.39
CA ASN A 111 -5.27 -0.57 -9.26
C ASN A 111 -4.62 -1.77 -9.96
N ARG A 112 -3.32 -1.62 -10.22
CA ARG A 112 -2.43 -2.69 -10.63
C ARG A 112 -1.41 -2.93 -9.53
N PHE A 113 -1.40 -4.14 -8.96
CA PHE A 113 -0.42 -4.63 -8.00
C PHE A 113 0.38 -5.75 -8.66
N MET A 114 1.66 -5.53 -8.97
CA MET A 114 2.39 -6.43 -9.85
C MET A 114 3.84 -6.61 -9.41
N ASP A 115 4.29 -7.85 -9.39
CA ASP A 115 5.71 -8.20 -9.21
C ASP A 115 6.43 -8.31 -10.55
N GLU A 116 5.68 -8.60 -11.61
CA GLU A 116 6.24 -8.93 -12.93
C GLU A 116 7.24 -10.10 -12.86
N ALA A 117 8.39 -10.03 -13.56
CA ALA A 117 9.33 -11.14 -13.63
C ALA A 117 10.32 -11.22 -12.46
N ASP A 118 10.60 -10.10 -11.79
CA ASP A 118 11.69 -9.98 -10.81
C ASP A 118 11.33 -9.31 -9.49
N GLY A 119 10.08 -8.89 -9.32
CA GLY A 119 9.57 -8.40 -8.06
C GLY A 119 9.56 -9.49 -6.97
N THR A 120 9.78 -9.06 -5.74
CA THR A 120 9.94 -9.94 -4.57
C THR A 120 8.96 -9.61 -3.46
N SER A 121 7.80 -9.04 -3.80
CA SER A 121 6.86 -8.63 -2.76
C SER A 121 6.37 -9.82 -1.92
N SER A 122 5.98 -9.53 -0.68
CA SER A 122 5.32 -10.48 0.17
C SER A 122 3.81 -10.48 -0.20
N TYR A 123 2.94 -9.79 0.53
CA TYR A 123 1.55 -9.65 0.08
C TYR A 123 1.41 -8.49 -0.92
N LEU A 124 0.55 -8.66 -1.92
CA LEU A 124 0.21 -7.53 -2.81
C LEU A 124 -0.71 -6.54 -2.08
N VAL A 125 -1.70 -7.05 -1.34
CA VAL A 125 -2.53 -6.22 -0.45
C VAL A 125 -2.57 -6.86 0.93
N ASP A 126 -2.09 -6.14 1.93
CA ASP A 126 -2.16 -6.56 3.33
C ASP A 126 -3.07 -5.63 4.14
N LEU A 127 -4.14 -6.19 4.71
CA LEU A 127 -5.09 -5.54 5.59
C LEU A 127 -5.05 -6.20 6.97
N PRO A 128 -3.95 -6.03 7.72
CA PRO A 128 -3.61 -6.88 8.86
C PRO A 128 -4.60 -6.80 10.02
N ASN A 129 -5.34 -5.70 10.13
CA ASN A 129 -6.34 -5.49 11.17
C ASN A 129 -7.79 -5.71 10.71
N GLY A 130 -7.98 -6.24 9.49
CA GLY A 130 -9.31 -6.37 8.88
C GLY A 130 -9.95 -5.03 8.61
N GLY A 131 -11.22 -4.89 8.91
CA GLY A 131 -11.98 -3.67 8.66
C GLY A 131 -12.99 -3.84 7.52
N ARG A 132 -13.65 -2.76 7.12
CA ARG A 132 -14.49 -2.78 5.93
C ARG A 132 -13.62 -2.55 4.71
N ALA A 133 -13.48 -3.54 3.84
CA ALA A 133 -12.61 -3.49 2.69
C ALA A 133 -13.36 -3.79 1.39
N PHE A 134 -13.14 -2.94 0.40
CA PHE A 134 -13.68 -3.06 -0.95
C PHE A 134 -12.52 -3.14 -1.95
N LEU A 135 -12.26 -4.33 -2.50
CA LEU A 135 -11.31 -4.58 -3.57
C LEU A 135 -12.09 -4.73 -4.87
N LEU A 136 -12.10 -3.71 -5.71
CA LEU A 136 -12.98 -3.62 -6.87
C LEU A 136 -12.20 -3.37 -8.15
N GLY A 137 -12.25 -4.31 -9.10
CA GLY A 137 -11.70 -4.12 -10.44
C GLY A 137 -10.17 -3.97 -10.48
N ASN A 138 -9.43 -4.57 -9.54
CA ASN A 138 -7.98 -4.52 -9.51
C ASN A 138 -7.36 -5.67 -10.31
N ILE A 139 -6.11 -5.51 -10.71
CA ILE A 139 -5.24 -6.58 -11.22
C ILE A 139 -4.18 -6.84 -10.16
N LEU A 140 -4.06 -8.09 -9.71
CA LEU A 140 -3.10 -8.53 -8.71
C LEU A 140 -2.28 -9.69 -9.32
N GLN A 141 -0.98 -9.47 -9.53
CA GLN A 141 -0.09 -10.46 -10.13
C GLN A 141 1.11 -10.70 -9.23
N HIS A 142 1.26 -11.93 -8.74
CA HIS A 142 2.48 -12.42 -8.12
C HIS A 142 3.43 -12.95 -9.17
N GLY A 143 4.66 -12.42 -9.15
CA GLY A 143 5.74 -12.88 -10.00
C GLY A 143 6.41 -14.15 -9.45
N PRO A 144 7.26 -14.79 -10.27
CA PRO A 144 7.93 -16.04 -9.92
C PRO A 144 8.92 -15.91 -8.74
N ARG A 145 9.31 -14.69 -8.39
CA ARG A 145 10.23 -14.38 -7.28
C ARG A 145 9.53 -13.82 -6.04
N ALA A 146 8.21 -13.72 -6.04
CA ALA A 146 7.45 -13.26 -4.89
C ALA A 146 7.85 -14.04 -3.63
N GLU A 147 8.09 -13.35 -2.52
CA GLU A 147 8.50 -13.97 -1.25
C GLU A 147 7.43 -14.91 -0.72
N ASN A 148 6.16 -14.58 -0.98
CA ASN A 148 5.02 -15.32 -0.47
C ASN A 148 3.96 -15.52 -1.57
N GLY A 149 3.16 -16.56 -1.48
CA GLY A 149 2.16 -16.92 -2.49
C GLY A 149 0.76 -16.36 -2.23
N THR A 150 0.58 -15.50 -1.24
CA THR A 150 -0.73 -14.94 -0.86
C THR A 150 -0.90 -13.54 -1.42
N ALA A 151 -1.80 -13.36 -2.36
CA ALA A 151 -2.02 -12.04 -2.97
C ALA A 151 -2.68 -11.05 -2.00
N VAL A 152 -3.68 -11.49 -1.24
CA VAL A 152 -4.42 -10.64 -0.29
C VAL A 152 -4.43 -11.26 1.09
N SER A 153 -3.92 -10.54 2.08
CA SER A 153 -3.99 -10.88 3.49
C SER A 153 -5.06 -10.02 4.17
N TYR A 154 -5.88 -10.64 5.04
CA TYR A 154 -6.95 -9.95 5.74
C TYR A 154 -7.04 -10.44 7.20
N ALA A 155 -6.99 -9.50 8.14
CA ALA A 155 -7.10 -9.71 9.59
C ALA A 155 -6.04 -10.64 10.22
N GLN A 156 -4.87 -10.82 9.58
CA GLN A 156 -3.84 -11.74 10.02
C GLN A 156 -3.16 -11.31 11.33
N GLU A 157 -3.09 -10.00 11.61
CA GLU A 157 -2.56 -9.46 12.87
C GLU A 157 -3.69 -9.16 13.89
N GLY A 158 -4.86 -9.78 13.71
CA GLY A 158 -6.03 -9.64 14.55
C GLY A 158 -7.11 -8.72 13.96
N ALA A 159 -8.37 -9.14 14.05
CA ALA A 159 -9.54 -8.41 13.55
C ALA A 159 -9.94 -7.29 14.52
N VAL A 160 -9.08 -6.28 14.68
CA VAL A 160 -9.26 -5.24 15.71
C VAL A 160 -10.09 -4.04 15.24
N ASN A 161 -10.29 -3.88 13.92
CA ASN A 161 -11.20 -2.84 13.40
C ASN A 161 -12.66 -3.19 13.75
N PRO A 162 -13.53 -2.18 14.00
CA PRO A 162 -14.86 -2.43 14.59
C PRO A 162 -15.82 -3.21 13.67
N VAL A 163 -15.65 -3.12 12.35
CA VAL A 163 -16.49 -3.81 11.37
C VAL A 163 -15.59 -4.73 10.52
N GLN A 164 -15.94 -6.00 10.44
CA GLN A 164 -15.22 -6.97 9.61
C GLN A 164 -16.06 -7.32 8.38
N ALA A 165 -15.67 -6.81 7.21
CA ALA A 165 -16.36 -7.08 5.95
C ALA A 165 -15.41 -6.91 4.77
N LEU A 166 -15.17 -7.98 4.02
CA LEU A 166 -14.31 -7.98 2.84
C LEU A 166 -15.15 -8.26 1.59
N TYR A 167 -15.13 -7.33 0.64
CA TYR A 167 -15.78 -7.44 -0.66
C TYR A 167 -14.70 -7.48 -1.75
N VAL A 168 -14.64 -8.58 -2.50
CA VAL A 168 -13.68 -8.80 -3.60
C VAL A 168 -14.48 -9.02 -4.87
N VAL A 169 -14.56 -8.00 -5.73
CA VAL A 169 -15.45 -7.98 -6.89
C VAL A 169 -14.71 -7.54 -8.15
N ASN A 170 -14.88 -8.28 -9.25
CA ASN A 170 -14.30 -7.98 -10.56
C ASN A 170 -12.78 -7.79 -10.57
N ASN A 171 -12.04 -8.47 -9.69
CA ASN A 171 -10.60 -8.45 -9.71
C ASN A 171 -10.03 -9.58 -10.57
N THR A 172 -8.85 -9.36 -11.11
CA THR A 172 -8.05 -10.38 -11.78
C THR A 172 -6.88 -10.77 -10.90
N PHE A 173 -6.74 -12.06 -10.60
CA PHE A 173 -5.61 -12.62 -9.86
C PHE A 173 -4.78 -13.47 -10.80
N ILE A 174 -3.48 -13.20 -10.84
CA ILE A 174 -2.50 -13.89 -11.65
C ILE A 174 -1.39 -14.39 -10.73
N SER A 175 -0.98 -15.63 -10.89
CA SER A 175 0.18 -16.19 -10.19
C SER A 175 1.09 -16.84 -11.23
N ASP A 176 2.28 -16.30 -11.35
CA ASP A 176 3.36 -16.84 -12.19
C ASP A 176 4.38 -17.62 -11.33
N ARG A 177 4.01 -17.95 -10.10
CA ARG A 177 4.81 -18.65 -9.11
C ARG A 177 4.66 -20.17 -9.20
#